data_efefd2989dae2956d6a67ab799b9ef14
#
_entry.id   efefd2989dae2956d6a67ab799b9ef14
#
_cell.length_a   1.000
_cell.length_b   1.000
_cell.length_c   1.000
_cell.angle_alpha   90.00
_cell.angle_beta   90.00
_cell.angle_gamma   90.00
#
_symmetry.space_group_name_H-M   'P 1'
#
loop_
_entity.id
_entity.type
_entity.pdbx_description
1 polymer ?
#
loop_
_entity_poly.entity_id
_entity_poly.type
_entity_poly.pdbx_seq_one_letter_code
_entity_poly.pdbx_strand_id
1 'polypeptide(L)'
;MRTRNMLLSAVAMLTMAGGSIWAQHTMDLSGDWQFQIDRHDEGISEKWYGKTLADEILLPGSMPQRLKGDKPSVDTKWTGSLYDSSFFYNPYMEKYRKIENFKLPFFLTPDRHYVGVAWYRRTVEIPSDWSGQRIVLFLERPHIETALWVNGKKVGNDNSLCVPHVYDVTKYVKRGKNVIAVRIDNRIDGVCVGADSHSVTDQTQGNWNGIVGRIEMQAMPKLYADDIQVYPDIHNKKALVRLDLKREGNGSVKAKVILRAKSFNTDVEHQVPEITRDVTVKRGQATLEMTLDMGDQMQLWDEFNPALYELTAEIVSDDGTDVQTRTFGMREFTIKDKMFYVNGRLTMLRGTVENCDFPLTGYAPMDEASWERVFRICRNYGLNHMRFHSFCPPEAAFKAADKVGFYLQPEGPSWPNHGVKLGNGMYIDQYLLQETQRMNKIYGNYASFCMLACGNEPAGNW
;
A
#
# COMPACT_ATOMS: atom_id res chain seq x y z
N MET A 1 8.14 -54.03 30.18
CA MET A 1 8.53 -52.64 29.94
C MET A 1 7.67 -52.10 28.83
N ARG A 2 6.68 -51.22 29.16
CA ARG A 2 5.77 -50.61 28.22
C ARG A 2 6.25 -49.16 27.99
N THR A 3 6.71 -48.86 26.80
CA THR A 3 7.05 -47.51 26.34
C THR A 3 5.76 -46.78 25.92
N ARG A 4 5.42 -45.71 26.63
CA ARG A 4 4.34 -44.77 26.31
C ARG A 4 4.86 -43.78 25.29
N ASN A 5 4.26 -43.78 24.09
CA ASN A 5 4.40 -42.73 23.13
C ASN A 5 3.60 -41.52 23.61
N MET A 6 4.28 -40.43 23.95
CA MET A 6 3.70 -39.11 24.13
C MET A 6 3.59 -38.43 22.74
N LEU A 7 2.37 -38.28 22.24
CA LEU A 7 2.09 -37.33 21.15
C LEU A 7 2.16 -35.90 21.72
N LEU A 8 3.19 -35.17 21.34
CA LEU A 8 3.21 -33.71 21.51
C LEU A 8 2.34 -33.08 20.41
N SER A 9 1.17 -32.58 20.80
CA SER A 9 0.38 -31.69 20.00
C SER A 9 1.07 -30.32 20.04
N ALA A 10 1.72 -29.93 18.94
CA ALA A 10 2.21 -28.59 18.73
C ALA A 10 1.00 -27.68 18.42
N VAL A 11 0.53 -26.97 19.43
CA VAL A 11 -0.36 -25.82 19.22
C VAL A 11 0.51 -24.70 18.67
N ALA A 12 0.42 -24.44 17.37
CA ALA A 12 0.97 -23.26 16.76
C ALA A 12 0.18 -22.05 17.27
N MET A 13 0.74 -21.31 18.23
CA MET A 13 0.27 -19.96 18.54
C MET A 13 0.59 -19.07 17.32
N LEU A 14 -0.42 -18.79 16.50
CA LEU A 14 -0.37 -17.66 15.57
C LEU A 14 -0.31 -16.39 16.41
N THR A 15 0.85 -15.76 16.47
CA THR A 15 0.97 -14.35 16.87
C THR A 15 0.33 -13.52 15.76
N MET A 16 -0.92 -13.12 15.96
CA MET A 16 -1.57 -12.16 15.07
C MET A 16 -0.90 -10.81 15.25
N ALA A 17 0.09 -10.50 14.39
CA ALA A 17 0.46 -9.13 14.12
C ALA A 17 -0.74 -8.47 13.44
N GLY A 18 -1.31 -7.40 14.04
CA GLY A 18 -2.51 -6.70 13.55
C GLY A 18 -2.30 -6.16 12.14
N GLY A 19 -2.63 -6.96 11.16
CA GLY A 19 -2.67 -6.61 9.74
C GLY A 19 -4.09 -6.82 9.24
N SER A 20 -4.52 -6.00 8.28
CA SER A 20 -5.78 -6.25 7.58
C SER A 20 -5.73 -7.65 6.97
N ILE A 21 -6.38 -8.64 7.60
CA ILE A 21 -6.47 -9.98 7.03
C ILE A 21 -7.51 -9.91 5.92
N TRP A 22 -7.04 -9.93 4.68
CA TRP A 22 -7.88 -9.88 3.48
C TRP A 22 -8.26 -11.27 2.98
N ALA A 23 -7.58 -12.30 3.48
CA ALA A 23 -7.72 -13.64 2.93
C ALA A 23 -7.67 -14.71 4.02
N GLN A 24 -8.48 -15.76 3.83
CA GLN A 24 -8.52 -16.92 4.71
C GLN A 24 -7.23 -17.78 4.60
N HIS A 25 -6.63 -17.80 3.41
CA HIS A 25 -5.37 -18.47 3.12
C HIS A 25 -4.45 -17.56 2.33
N THR A 26 -3.21 -17.43 2.77
CA THR A 26 -2.18 -16.60 2.12
C THR A 26 -0.95 -17.44 1.82
N MET A 27 -0.39 -17.26 0.63
CA MET A 27 0.88 -17.83 0.21
C MET A 27 1.85 -16.70 -0.06
N ASP A 28 2.93 -16.63 0.71
CA ASP A 28 4.03 -15.69 0.47
C ASP A 28 4.79 -16.05 -0.82
N LEU A 29 5.01 -15.06 -1.65
CA LEU A 29 5.77 -15.17 -2.89
C LEU A 29 7.13 -14.46 -2.82
N SER A 30 7.62 -14.16 -1.62
CA SER A 30 8.99 -13.66 -1.42
C SER A 30 10.02 -14.70 -1.88
N GLY A 31 11.21 -14.25 -2.26
CA GLY A 31 12.31 -15.10 -2.68
C GLY A 31 12.73 -14.86 -4.13
N ASP A 32 13.35 -15.86 -4.76
CA ASP A 32 13.93 -15.72 -6.09
C ASP A 32 12.86 -15.74 -7.18
N TRP A 33 12.96 -14.75 -8.07
CA TRP A 33 12.16 -14.61 -9.27
C TRP A 33 13.07 -14.59 -10.48
N GLN A 34 12.69 -15.23 -11.57
CA GLN A 34 13.31 -15.02 -12.86
C GLN A 34 13.12 -13.56 -13.29
N PHE A 35 14.13 -12.97 -13.89
CA PHE A 35 14.18 -11.54 -14.15
C PHE A 35 14.82 -11.25 -15.51
N GLN A 36 14.36 -10.17 -16.17
CA GLN A 36 15.01 -9.65 -17.38
C GLN A 36 14.67 -8.19 -17.61
N ILE A 37 15.68 -7.38 -17.88
CA ILE A 37 15.50 -5.99 -18.33
C ILE A 37 15.07 -6.00 -19.80
N ASP A 38 14.02 -5.24 -20.11
CA ASP A 38 13.44 -5.12 -21.45
C ASP A 38 13.75 -3.73 -22.03
N ARG A 39 14.95 -3.55 -22.52
CA ARG A 39 15.46 -2.24 -22.97
C ARG A 39 14.72 -1.69 -24.18
N HIS A 40 14.12 -2.54 -24.99
CA HIS A 40 13.47 -2.18 -26.25
C HIS A 40 11.95 -2.33 -26.20
N ASP A 41 11.41 -2.69 -25.01
CA ASP A 41 9.96 -2.95 -24.80
C ASP A 41 9.40 -3.99 -25.77
N GLU A 42 10.19 -5.02 -26.05
CA GLU A 42 9.87 -6.11 -27.00
C GLU A 42 9.28 -7.36 -26.32
N GLY A 43 9.31 -7.42 -24.98
CA GLY A 43 8.91 -8.60 -24.23
C GLY A 43 7.46 -9.02 -24.44
N ILE A 44 6.55 -8.10 -24.77
CA ILE A 44 5.17 -8.45 -25.14
C ILE A 44 5.14 -9.10 -26.51
N SER A 45 5.75 -8.51 -27.52
CA SER A 45 5.79 -9.02 -28.90
C SER A 45 6.50 -10.37 -28.99
N GLU A 46 7.58 -10.53 -28.21
CA GLU A 46 8.35 -11.76 -28.11
C GLU A 46 7.79 -12.79 -27.12
N LYS A 47 6.67 -12.46 -26.44
CA LYS A 47 5.98 -13.35 -25.49
C LYS A 47 6.84 -13.83 -24.33
N TRP A 48 7.61 -12.91 -23.70
CA TRP A 48 8.47 -13.23 -22.55
C TRP A 48 7.68 -13.76 -21.36
N TYR A 49 6.42 -13.42 -21.22
CA TYR A 49 5.51 -13.98 -20.22
C TYR A 49 5.36 -15.53 -20.31
N GLY A 50 5.71 -16.13 -21.43
CA GLY A 50 5.69 -17.60 -21.66
C GLY A 50 7.08 -18.23 -21.66
N LYS A 51 8.16 -17.45 -21.64
CA LYS A 51 9.55 -17.94 -21.75
C LYS A 51 10.23 -17.94 -20.37
N THR A 52 11.27 -18.73 -20.19
CA THR A 52 12.22 -18.60 -19.09
C THR A 52 13.04 -17.33 -19.29
N LEU A 53 13.19 -16.52 -18.26
CA LEU A 53 13.99 -15.30 -18.30
C LEU A 53 15.44 -15.61 -17.93
N ALA A 54 16.37 -14.77 -18.41
CA ALA A 54 17.80 -15.09 -18.40
C ALA A 54 18.51 -14.85 -17.07
N ASP A 55 17.93 -14.03 -16.19
CA ASP A 55 18.53 -13.59 -14.92
C ASP A 55 17.57 -13.85 -13.76
N GLU A 56 18.02 -13.59 -12.53
CA GLU A 56 17.26 -13.74 -11.30
C GLU A 56 17.34 -12.48 -10.44
N ILE A 57 16.30 -12.25 -9.66
CA ILE A 57 16.23 -11.15 -8.69
C ILE A 57 15.50 -11.62 -7.43
N LEU A 58 16.02 -11.21 -6.26
CA LEU A 58 15.37 -11.47 -4.98
C LEU A 58 14.29 -10.41 -4.72
N LEU A 59 13.03 -10.83 -4.56
CA LEU A 59 11.90 -9.99 -4.18
C LEU A 59 11.39 -10.39 -2.77
N PRO A 60 10.79 -9.44 -2.01
CA PRO A 60 10.62 -8.03 -2.33
C PRO A 60 11.94 -7.26 -2.43
N GLY A 61 11.94 -6.23 -3.24
CA GLY A 61 13.11 -5.36 -3.44
C GLY A 61 13.03 -4.54 -4.72
N SER A 62 13.89 -3.54 -4.82
CA SER A 62 14.07 -2.72 -6.02
C SER A 62 15.29 -3.15 -6.84
N MET A 63 15.27 -2.86 -8.14
CA MET A 63 16.41 -3.11 -9.01
C MET A 63 17.73 -2.47 -8.50
N PRO A 64 17.76 -1.18 -8.11
CA PRO A 64 18.97 -0.57 -7.55
C PRO A 64 19.49 -1.30 -6.31
N GLN A 65 18.61 -1.65 -5.36
CA GLN A 65 18.96 -2.40 -4.14
C GLN A 65 19.57 -3.78 -4.48
N ARG A 66 19.12 -4.41 -5.55
CA ARG A 66 19.61 -5.72 -6.02
C ARG A 66 20.74 -5.61 -7.04
N LEU A 67 21.33 -4.42 -7.19
CA LEU A 67 22.42 -4.12 -8.10
C LEU A 67 22.09 -4.45 -9.58
N LYS A 68 20.82 -4.30 -9.96
CA LYS A 68 20.33 -4.43 -11.34
C LYS A 68 20.18 -3.05 -11.99
N GLY A 69 20.43 -2.97 -13.30
CA GLY A 69 20.43 -1.72 -14.06
C GLY A 69 21.83 -1.26 -14.41
N ASP A 70 21.93 -0.02 -14.88
CA ASP A 70 23.18 0.57 -15.39
C ASP A 70 23.91 1.34 -14.27
N LYS A 71 25.24 1.42 -14.37
CA LYS A 71 26.01 2.34 -13.53
C LYS A 71 25.69 3.77 -13.92
N PRO A 72 25.39 4.67 -12.97
CA PRO A 72 25.19 6.08 -13.27
C PRO A 72 26.42 6.70 -13.93
N SER A 73 26.18 7.60 -14.88
CA SER A 73 27.19 8.38 -15.59
C SER A 73 26.64 9.75 -15.95
N VAL A 74 27.46 10.56 -16.63
CA VAL A 74 27.02 11.86 -17.16
C VAL A 74 25.93 11.75 -18.23
N ASP A 75 25.77 10.57 -18.84
CA ASP A 75 24.78 10.29 -19.87
C ASP A 75 23.47 9.72 -19.28
N THR A 76 23.43 9.49 -17.95
CA THR A 76 22.24 8.96 -17.29
C THR A 76 21.08 9.93 -17.44
N LYS A 77 19.96 9.41 -17.94
CA LYS A 77 18.71 10.18 -18.06
C LYS A 77 17.92 10.02 -16.77
N TRP A 78 17.96 11.06 -15.97
CA TRP A 78 17.27 11.13 -14.68
C TRP A 78 15.81 11.51 -14.84
N THR A 79 14.98 11.07 -13.91
CA THR A 79 13.65 11.62 -13.71
C THR A 79 13.77 12.82 -12.77
N GLY A 80 13.22 13.97 -13.19
CA GLY A 80 13.31 15.20 -12.41
C GLY A 80 14.49 16.09 -12.78
N SER A 81 14.58 17.24 -12.12
CA SER A 81 15.58 18.29 -12.39
C SER A 81 16.82 18.08 -11.54
N LEU A 82 17.65 17.08 -11.88
CA LEU A 82 18.77 16.67 -11.04
C LEU A 82 20.05 17.50 -11.17
N TYR A 83 20.15 18.45 -12.08
CA TYR A 83 21.41 19.15 -12.22
C TYR A 83 21.28 20.66 -12.32
N ASP A 84 22.07 21.29 -11.53
CA ASP A 84 22.60 22.59 -11.87
C ASP A 84 23.55 22.41 -13.07
N SER A 85 23.35 23.15 -14.13
CA SER A 85 24.19 23.10 -15.33
C SER A 85 25.69 23.28 -15.00
N SER A 86 26.01 23.96 -13.89
CA SER A 86 27.37 24.11 -13.37
C SER A 86 28.09 22.76 -13.14
N PHE A 87 27.36 21.67 -12.88
CA PHE A 87 27.94 20.33 -12.75
C PHE A 87 28.79 19.94 -13.96
N PHE A 88 28.44 20.36 -15.15
CA PHE A 88 29.13 19.98 -16.38
C PHE A 88 30.35 20.84 -16.72
N TYR A 89 30.39 22.09 -16.28
CA TYR A 89 31.50 22.99 -16.63
C TYR A 89 32.31 23.47 -15.42
N ASN A 90 31.81 23.35 -14.19
CA ASN A 90 32.55 23.74 -13.01
C ASN A 90 33.75 22.80 -12.79
N PRO A 91 35.01 23.32 -12.80
CA PRO A 91 36.19 22.49 -12.64
C PRO A 91 36.25 21.74 -11.30
N TYR A 92 35.67 22.27 -10.23
CA TYR A 92 35.59 21.59 -8.92
C TYR A 92 34.72 20.34 -8.97
N MET A 93 33.82 20.21 -9.94
CA MET A 93 32.94 19.05 -10.14
C MET A 93 33.55 17.97 -11.02
N GLU A 94 34.68 18.22 -11.68
CA GLU A 94 35.32 17.27 -12.63
C GLU A 94 35.54 15.90 -12.01
N LYS A 95 36.02 15.84 -10.76
CA LYS A 95 36.25 14.58 -10.03
C LYS A 95 35.01 13.71 -9.83
N TYR A 96 33.80 14.31 -9.90
CA TYR A 96 32.52 13.63 -9.74
C TYR A 96 31.88 13.20 -11.06
N ARG A 97 32.47 13.60 -12.21
CA ARG A 97 31.97 13.19 -13.53
C ARG A 97 32.63 11.89 -14.05
N LYS A 98 33.66 11.39 -13.38
CA LYS A 98 34.35 10.15 -13.76
C LYS A 98 33.53 8.95 -13.34
N ILE A 99 33.42 7.93 -14.23
CA ILE A 99 32.60 6.73 -13.98
C ILE A 99 32.96 6.03 -12.66
N GLU A 100 34.26 5.94 -12.35
CA GLU A 100 34.76 5.33 -11.12
C GLU A 100 34.38 6.08 -9.84
N ASN A 101 34.01 7.35 -9.95
CA ASN A 101 33.63 8.22 -8.82
C ASN A 101 32.45 9.13 -9.18
N PHE A 102 31.53 8.66 -10.01
CA PHE A 102 30.38 9.46 -10.41
C PHE A 102 29.50 9.78 -9.19
N LYS A 103 29.28 11.07 -8.95
CA LYS A 103 28.40 11.60 -7.89
C LYS A 103 27.68 12.83 -8.40
N LEU A 104 26.40 12.94 -8.08
CA LEU A 104 25.66 14.19 -8.19
C LEU A 104 25.70 14.89 -6.86
N PRO A 105 26.47 15.98 -6.69
CA PRO A 105 26.53 16.71 -5.42
C PRO A 105 25.12 17.15 -4.98
N PHE A 106 24.83 16.99 -3.70
CA PHE A 106 23.57 17.32 -3.02
C PHE A 106 22.38 16.39 -3.34
N PHE A 107 22.56 15.37 -4.21
CA PHE A 107 21.53 14.38 -4.53
C PHE A 107 21.97 12.98 -4.15
N LEU A 108 21.02 12.11 -3.88
CA LEU A 108 21.28 10.67 -3.70
C LEU A 108 21.68 10.07 -5.05
N THR A 109 22.87 9.47 -5.10
CA THR A 109 23.35 8.79 -6.31
C THR A 109 23.29 7.28 -6.06
N PRO A 110 22.36 6.55 -6.70
CA PRO A 110 22.26 5.10 -6.53
C PRO A 110 23.43 4.37 -7.20
N ASP A 111 23.73 3.16 -6.74
CA ASP A 111 24.75 2.31 -7.37
C ASP A 111 24.33 1.81 -8.76
N ARG A 112 23.03 1.74 -8.99
CA ARG A 112 22.41 1.36 -10.27
C ARG A 112 21.21 2.22 -10.54
N HIS A 113 20.98 2.50 -11.81
CA HIS A 113 19.84 3.26 -12.28
C HIS A 113 19.22 2.58 -13.52
N TYR A 114 17.90 2.56 -13.60
CA TYR A 114 17.19 2.08 -14.78
C TYR A 114 15.80 2.69 -14.85
N VAL A 115 15.46 3.30 -15.97
CA VAL A 115 14.09 3.72 -16.30
C VAL A 115 13.65 2.98 -17.57
N GLY A 116 12.56 2.25 -17.47
CA GLY A 116 12.03 1.42 -18.54
C GLY A 116 11.36 0.16 -18.03
N VAL A 117 11.24 -0.82 -18.91
CA VAL A 117 10.51 -2.07 -18.65
C VAL A 117 11.44 -3.14 -18.10
N ALA A 118 10.95 -3.85 -17.08
CA ALA A 118 11.56 -5.09 -16.61
C ALA A 118 10.47 -6.17 -16.41
N TRP A 119 10.86 -7.43 -16.58
CA TRP A 119 10.00 -8.59 -16.44
C TRP A 119 10.41 -9.44 -15.24
N TYR A 120 9.42 -9.87 -14.49
CA TYR A 120 9.53 -10.72 -13.30
C TYR A 120 8.65 -11.93 -13.49
N ARG A 121 9.19 -13.14 -13.31
CA ARG A 121 8.47 -14.38 -13.58
C ARG A 121 8.71 -15.39 -12.47
N ARG A 122 7.65 -16.06 -12.03
CA ARG A 122 7.72 -17.12 -11.02
C ARG A 122 6.76 -18.25 -11.33
N THR A 123 7.15 -19.47 -11.00
CA THR A 123 6.25 -20.61 -10.94
C THR A 123 5.70 -20.73 -9.52
N VAL A 124 4.39 -20.81 -9.39
CA VAL A 124 3.68 -20.97 -8.12
C VAL A 124 2.83 -22.24 -8.14
N GLU A 125 2.64 -22.87 -6.99
CA GLU A 125 1.81 -24.06 -6.88
C GLU A 125 0.55 -23.75 -6.08
N ILE A 126 -0.61 -23.78 -6.75
CA ILE A 126 -1.91 -23.50 -6.12
C ILE A 126 -2.37 -24.80 -5.41
N PRO A 127 -2.58 -24.74 -4.07
CA PRO A 127 -3.04 -25.86 -3.27
C PRO A 127 -4.41 -26.38 -3.70
N SER A 128 -4.68 -27.66 -3.43
CA SER A 128 -5.95 -28.29 -3.84
C SER A 128 -7.15 -27.79 -3.05
N ASP A 129 -6.95 -27.37 -1.82
CA ASP A 129 -7.96 -26.81 -0.90
C ASP A 129 -8.40 -25.39 -1.28
N TRP A 130 -7.68 -24.71 -2.19
CA TRP A 130 -8.10 -23.42 -2.78
C TRP A 130 -9.12 -23.58 -3.92
N SER A 131 -9.45 -24.83 -4.27
CA SER A 131 -10.41 -25.09 -5.36
C SER A 131 -11.79 -24.50 -5.04
N GLY A 132 -12.32 -23.73 -5.99
CA GLY A 132 -13.63 -23.09 -5.85
C GLY A 132 -13.62 -21.78 -5.04
N GLN A 133 -12.47 -21.36 -4.55
CA GLN A 133 -12.29 -20.05 -3.90
C GLN A 133 -11.97 -18.98 -4.95
N ARG A 134 -12.13 -17.72 -4.54
CA ARG A 134 -11.59 -16.56 -5.27
C ARG A 134 -10.11 -16.46 -4.96
N ILE A 135 -9.27 -16.29 -5.99
CA ILE A 135 -7.82 -16.23 -5.85
C ILE A 135 -7.33 -14.90 -6.42
N VAL A 136 -6.57 -14.15 -5.62
CA VAL A 136 -5.97 -12.88 -6.03
C VAL A 136 -4.45 -12.90 -5.89
N LEU A 137 -3.77 -12.18 -6.77
CA LEU A 137 -2.38 -11.79 -6.61
C LEU A 137 -2.35 -10.39 -6.01
N PHE A 138 -1.68 -10.25 -4.88
CA PHE A 138 -1.49 -9.00 -4.14
C PHE A 138 -0.02 -8.57 -4.24
N LEU A 139 0.21 -7.35 -4.74
CA LEU A 139 1.52 -6.70 -4.81
C LEU A 139 1.44 -5.41 -4.01
N GLU A 140 2.11 -5.33 -2.86
CA GLU A 140 1.91 -4.21 -1.93
C GLU A 140 2.34 -2.87 -2.49
N ARG A 141 3.55 -2.79 -3.05
CA ARG A 141 4.04 -1.56 -3.68
C ARG A 141 4.97 -1.89 -4.84
N PRO A 142 4.44 -2.17 -6.02
CA PRO A 142 5.23 -2.15 -7.26
C PRO A 142 5.46 -0.70 -7.71
N HIS A 143 6.47 -0.44 -8.57
CA HIS A 143 6.76 0.90 -9.03
C HIS A 143 7.15 0.92 -10.51
N ILE A 144 6.33 1.41 -11.43
CA ILE A 144 5.06 2.17 -11.29
C ILE A 144 3.91 1.34 -11.87
N GLU A 145 3.89 1.18 -13.19
CA GLU A 145 2.85 0.41 -13.89
C GLU A 145 3.18 -1.08 -13.87
N THR A 146 2.20 -1.90 -13.55
CA THR A 146 2.29 -3.35 -13.69
C THR A 146 1.31 -3.87 -14.74
N ALA A 147 1.74 -4.87 -15.51
CA ALA A 147 0.86 -5.70 -16.31
C ALA A 147 1.11 -7.17 -15.97
N LEU A 148 0.04 -7.92 -15.76
CA LEU A 148 0.09 -9.29 -15.26
C LEU A 148 -0.34 -10.30 -16.32
N TRP A 149 0.42 -11.39 -16.43
CA TRP A 149 0.05 -12.61 -17.16
C TRP A 149 0.07 -13.81 -16.21
N VAL A 150 -0.91 -14.68 -16.35
CA VAL A 150 -0.97 -15.97 -15.65
C VAL A 150 -1.15 -17.06 -16.71
N ASN A 151 -0.27 -18.06 -16.70
CA ASN A 151 -0.26 -19.15 -17.69
C ASN A 151 -0.30 -18.65 -19.14
N GLY A 152 0.39 -17.56 -19.44
CA GLY A 152 0.48 -16.94 -20.75
C GLY A 152 -0.73 -16.09 -21.17
N LYS A 153 -1.75 -15.95 -20.32
CA LYS A 153 -2.93 -15.11 -20.58
C LYS A 153 -2.83 -13.80 -19.82
N LYS A 154 -3.06 -12.66 -20.48
CA LYS A 154 -3.09 -11.35 -19.82
C LYS A 154 -4.28 -11.28 -18.88
N VAL A 155 -4.03 -10.87 -17.64
CA VAL A 155 -5.04 -10.65 -16.59
C VAL A 155 -5.50 -9.19 -16.57
N GLY A 156 -4.55 -8.26 -16.54
CA GLY A 156 -4.84 -6.82 -16.46
C GLY A 156 -3.57 -6.00 -16.30
N ASN A 157 -3.78 -4.71 -16.00
CA ASN A 157 -2.73 -3.76 -15.64
C ASN A 157 -3.23 -2.82 -14.54
N ASP A 158 -2.32 -2.24 -13.77
CA ASP A 158 -2.55 -1.20 -12.75
C ASP A 158 -1.35 -0.25 -12.72
N ASN A 159 -1.58 1.01 -12.33
CA ASN A 159 -0.56 2.05 -12.29
C ASN A 159 -0.61 2.89 -11.00
N SER A 160 -1.20 2.38 -9.92
CA SER A 160 -1.26 3.14 -8.67
C SER A 160 0.13 3.34 -8.07
N LEU A 161 0.43 4.58 -7.68
CA LEU A 161 1.61 4.93 -6.89
C LEU A 161 1.35 4.84 -5.38
N CYS A 162 0.07 4.79 -4.97
CA CYS A 162 -0.32 4.99 -3.58
C CYS A 162 -0.78 3.72 -2.87
N VAL A 163 -1.41 2.78 -3.59
CA VAL A 163 -2.05 1.60 -2.99
C VAL A 163 -1.57 0.30 -3.64
N PRO A 164 -1.80 -0.86 -3.00
CA PRO A 164 -1.45 -2.15 -3.58
C PRO A 164 -2.12 -2.42 -4.93
N HIS A 165 -1.40 -3.12 -5.83
CA HIS A 165 -1.98 -3.68 -7.05
C HIS A 165 -2.56 -5.06 -6.75
N VAL A 166 -3.86 -5.23 -6.99
CA VAL A 166 -4.60 -6.46 -6.68
C VAL A 166 -5.26 -7.01 -7.94
N TYR A 167 -4.89 -8.22 -8.32
CA TYR A 167 -5.38 -8.88 -9.52
C TYR A 167 -6.21 -10.10 -9.19
N ASP A 168 -7.45 -10.15 -9.63
CA ASP A 168 -8.24 -11.38 -9.59
C ASP A 168 -7.73 -12.35 -10.65
N VAL A 169 -7.13 -13.43 -10.20
CA VAL A 169 -6.55 -14.47 -11.07
C VAL A 169 -7.36 -15.76 -11.09
N THR A 170 -8.52 -15.80 -10.45
CA THR A 170 -9.36 -16.98 -10.26
C THR A 170 -9.58 -17.76 -11.58
N LYS A 171 -9.87 -17.05 -12.66
CA LYS A 171 -10.14 -17.65 -13.98
C LYS A 171 -8.89 -18.09 -14.75
N TYR A 172 -7.72 -17.72 -14.28
CA TYR A 172 -6.45 -17.93 -14.98
C TYR A 172 -5.58 -18.99 -14.32
N VAL A 173 -5.77 -19.26 -13.04
CA VAL A 173 -5.03 -20.28 -12.30
C VAL A 173 -5.72 -21.64 -12.40
N LYS A 174 -4.94 -22.69 -12.21
CA LYS A 174 -5.38 -24.08 -12.08
C LYS A 174 -4.73 -24.70 -10.85
N ARG A 175 -5.28 -25.80 -10.35
CA ARG A 175 -4.64 -26.62 -9.30
C ARG A 175 -3.23 -27.01 -9.73
N GLY A 176 -2.28 -26.95 -8.77
CA GLY A 176 -0.88 -27.29 -9.01
C GLY A 176 -0.11 -26.14 -9.66
N LYS A 177 0.84 -26.44 -10.52
CA LYS A 177 1.79 -25.48 -11.10
C LYS A 177 1.15 -24.46 -12.02
N ASN A 178 1.41 -23.18 -11.73
CA ASN A 178 1.04 -22.02 -12.54
C ASN A 178 2.25 -21.12 -12.75
N VAL A 179 2.25 -20.37 -13.84
CA VAL A 179 3.29 -19.39 -14.13
C VAL A 179 2.69 -18.00 -14.04
N ILE A 180 3.30 -17.17 -13.21
CA ILE A 180 3.01 -15.74 -13.07
C ILE A 180 4.12 -14.97 -13.76
N ALA A 181 3.78 -13.99 -14.60
CA ALA A 181 4.72 -13.05 -15.19
C ALA A 181 4.18 -11.63 -15.03
N VAL A 182 5.00 -10.76 -14.41
CA VAL A 182 4.71 -9.34 -14.18
C VAL A 182 5.68 -8.52 -15.01
N ARG A 183 5.15 -7.65 -15.89
CA ARG A 183 5.89 -6.58 -16.54
C ARG A 183 5.75 -5.34 -15.66
N ILE A 184 6.86 -4.70 -15.31
CA ILE A 184 6.87 -3.44 -14.57
C ILE A 184 7.54 -2.38 -15.43
N ASP A 185 6.90 -1.22 -15.51
CA ASP A 185 7.36 -0.05 -16.25
C ASP A 185 7.41 1.14 -15.30
N ASN A 186 8.60 1.68 -15.05
CA ASN A 186 8.78 2.84 -14.19
C ASN A 186 8.97 4.16 -14.96
N ARG A 187 8.59 4.22 -16.23
CA ARG A 187 8.45 5.47 -16.97
C ARG A 187 7.26 6.27 -16.44
N ILE A 188 7.43 7.58 -16.30
CA ILE A 188 6.41 8.44 -15.67
C ILE A 188 5.30 8.90 -16.60
N ASP A 189 5.43 8.65 -17.91
CA ASP A 189 4.45 9.10 -18.91
C ASP A 189 3.05 8.52 -18.66
N GLY A 190 2.98 7.30 -18.14
CA GLY A 190 1.73 6.60 -17.84
C GLY A 190 0.95 7.16 -16.65
N VAL A 191 1.57 7.97 -15.79
CA VAL A 191 0.95 8.56 -14.59
C VAL A 191 0.86 10.08 -14.64
N CYS A 192 1.76 10.74 -15.38
CA CYS A 192 1.73 12.19 -15.66
C CYS A 192 1.68 13.05 -14.38
N VAL A 193 2.42 12.70 -13.34
CA VAL A 193 2.35 13.34 -12.01
C VAL A 193 3.29 14.53 -11.81
N GLY A 194 4.13 14.84 -12.81
CA GLY A 194 5.23 15.81 -12.73
C GLY A 194 6.55 15.15 -12.35
N ALA A 195 7.61 15.50 -13.07
CA ALA A 195 8.90 14.84 -12.96
C ALA A 195 9.60 15.03 -11.61
N ASP A 196 9.28 16.10 -10.89
CA ASP A 196 9.84 16.39 -9.56
C ASP A 196 8.98 15.84 -8.40
N SER A 197 7.83 15.21 -8.68
CA SER A 197 7.03 14.56 -7.64
C SER A 197 7.89 13.55 -6.85
N HIS A 198 7.85 13.64 -5.52
CA HIS A 198 8.66 12.77 -4.65
C HIS A 198 8.24 11.29 -4.72
N SER A 199 7.11 11.00 -5.33
CA SER A 199 6.74 9.62 -5.67
C SER A 199 7.57 9.01 -6.80
N VAL A 200 8.21 9.82 -7.65
CA VAL A 200 8.89 9.34 -8.87
C VAL A 200 10.25 10.00 -9.15
N THR A 201 10.60 11.09 -8.46
CA THR A 201 11.81 11.86 -8.77
C THR A 201 13.08 11.16 -8.27
N ASP A 202 14.16 11.31 -9.02
CA ASP A 202 15.49 10.92 -8.57
C ASP A 202 16.13 11.94 -7.60
N GLN A 203 15.46 13.07 -7.32
CA GLN A 203 15.97 14.07 -6.37
C GLN A 203 15.98 13.56 -4.93
N THR A 204 15.10 12.65 -4.59
CA THR A 204 14.94 12.10 -3.24
C THR A 204 15.18 10.59 -3.21
N GLN A 205 14.15 9.77 -3.40
CA GLN A 205 14.30 8.31 -3.33
C GLN A 205 14.88 7.65 -4.58
N GLY A 206 14.80 8.33 -5.72
CA GLY A 206 15.08 7.74 -7.01
C GLY A 206 13.85 7.10 -7.66
N ASN A 207 13.86 7.05 -9.01
CA ASN A 207 12.88 6.30 -9.78
C ASN A 207 13.37 4.86 -9.95
N TRP A 208 12.83 3.94 -9.16
CA TRP A 208 13.25 2.54 -9.14
C TRP A 208 12.22 1.65 -9.84
N ASN A 209 12.65 0.46 -10.27
CA ASN A 209 11.77 -0.59 -10.78
C ASN A 209 11.84 -1.79 -9.83
N GLY A 210 10.72 -2.45 -9.58
CA GLY A 210 10.66 -3.58 -8.65
C GLY A 210 9.32 -3.69 -7.91
N ILE A 211 9.28 -4.57 -6.90
CA ILE A 211 8.14 -4.77 -6.00
C ILE A 211 8.66 -4.81 -4.59
N VAL A 212 8.18 -3.90 -3.72
CA VAL A 212 8.54 -3.88 -2.31
C VAL A 212 7.32 -4.17 -1.42
N GLY A 213 7.55 -4.56 -0.17
CA GLY A 213 6.49 -5.03 0.71
C GLY A 213 6.02 -6.45 0.38
N ARG A 214 4.78 -6.76 0.72
CA ARG A 214 4.21 -8.10 0.56
C ARG A 214 3.95 -8.44 -0.90
N ILE A 215 4.25 -9.67 -1.26
CA ILE A 215 3.90 -10.26 -2.56
C ILE A 215 3.21 -11.59 -2.25
N GLU A 216 1.91 -11.67 -2.48
CA GLU A 216 1.11 -12.77 -1.95
C GLU A 216 0.09 -13.28 -2.98
N MET A 217 -0.10 -14.61 -3.00
CA MET A 217 -1.34 -15.19 -3.49
C MET A 217 -2.27 -15.37 -2.32
N GLN A 218 -3.51 -14.90 -2.46
CA GLN A 218 -4.52 -14.95 -1.42
C GLN A 218 -5.75 -15.69 -1.92
N ALA A 219 -6.30 -16.59 -1.11
CA ALA A 219 -7.54 -17.28 -1.40
C ALA A 219 -8.62 -16.90 -0.38
N MET A 220 -9.80 -16.61 -0.87
CA MET A 220 -10.94 -16.18 -0.08
C MET A 220 -12.25 -16.79 -0.60
N PRO A 221 -13.34 -16.81 0.18
CA PRO A 221 -14.64 -17.27 -0.28
C PRO A 221 -15.16 -16.47 -1.47
N LYS A 222 -16.13 -17.05 -2.21
CA LYS A 222 -16.76 -16.35 -3.34
C LYS A 222 -17.56 -15.13 -2.90
N LEU A 223 -18.18 -15.17 -1.72
CA LEU A 223 -18.80 -14.02 -1.07
C LEU A 223 -17.79 -13.44 -0.08
N TYR A 224 -17.46 -12.16 -0.22
CA TYR A 224 -16.46 -11.46 0.58
C TYR A 224 -16.84 -9.98 0.76
N ALA A 225 -16.25 -9.35 1.77
CA ALA A 225 -16.31 -7.90 1.89
C ALA A 225 -15.22 -7.26 1.02
N ASP A 226 -15.62 -6.55 -0.04
CA ASP A 226 -14.74 -5.80 -0.93
C ASP A 226 -14.22 -4.52 -0.28
N ASP A 227 -15.04 -3.93 0.59
CA ASP A 227 -14.70 -2.75 1.35
C ASP A 227 -15.38 -2.76 2.72
N ILE A 228 -14.68 -2.28 3.75
CA ILE A 228 -15.18 -2.08 5.09
C ILE A 228 -14.71 -0.71 5.58
N GLN A 229 -15.64 0.22 5.76
CA GLN A 229 -15.38 1.56 6.24
C GLN A 229 -16.03 1.78 7.59
N VAL A 230 -15.31 2.41 8.53
CA VAL A 230 -15.80 2.72 9.88
C VAL A 230 -15.86 4.23 10.04
N TYR A 231 -17.02 4.72 10.45
CA TYR A 231 -17.27 6.15 10.68
C TYR A 231 -17.57 6.39 12.17
N PRO A 232 -16.57 6.84 12.94
CA PRO A 232 -16.73 7.14 14.36
C PRO A 232 -17.65 8.36 14.60
N ASP A 233 -18.56 8.22 15.56
CA ASP A 233 -19.36 9.31 16.12
C ASP A 233 -19.11 9.35 17.64
N ILE A 234 -18.18 10.21 18.05
CA ILE A 234 -17.76 10.29 19.46
C ILE A 234 -18.83 10.89 20.35
N HIS A 235 -19.70 11.74 19.81
CA HIS A 235 -20.75 12.43 20.57
C HIS A 235 -21.89 11.48 20.94
N ASN A 236 -22.29 10.62 19.99
CA ASN A 236 -23.32 9.61 20.22
C ASN A 236 -22.74 8.26 20.66
N LYS A 237 -21.41 8.16 20.86
CA LYS A 237 -20.69 6.93 21.24
C LYS A 237 -21.01 5.76 20.32
N LYS A 238 -20.98 5.99 19.01
CA LYS A 238 -21.31 5.00 17.97
C LYS A 238 -20.22 4.92 16.92
N ALA A 239 -20.11 3.76 16.28
CA ALA A 239 -19.32 3.59 15.07
C ALA A 239 -20.20 2.98 13.98
N LEU A 240 -20.48 3.75 12.93
CA LEU A 240 -21.17 3.24 11.75
C LEU A 240 -20.17 2.43 10.91
N VAL A 241 -20.49 1.17 10.67
CA VAL A 241 -19.70 0.27 9.80
C VAL A 241 -20.48 0.06 8.51
N ARG A 242 -19.88 0.48 7.39
CA ARG A 242 -20.38 0.22 6.06
C ARG A 242 -19.55 -0.90 5.43
N LEU A 243 -20.25 -1.93 4.94
CA LEU A 243 -19.66 -3.06 4.24
C LEU A 243 -20.18 -3.10 2.81
N ASP A 244 -19.29 -3.11 1.84
CA ASP A 244 -19.61 -3.39 0.45
C ASP A 244 -19.28 -4.86 0.17
N LEU A 245 -20.32 -5.70 0.08
CA LEU A 245 -20.19 -7.12 -0.15
C LEU A 245 -20.18 -7.41 -1.65
N LYS A 246 -19.30 -8.28 -2.09
CA LYS A 246 -19.23 -8.80 -3.46
C LYS A 246 -19.29 -10.32 -3.48
N ARG A 247 -19.87 -10.86 -4.56
CA ARG A 247 -19.94 -12.29 -4.79
C ARG A 247 -19.55 -12.62 -6.22
N GLU A 248 -18.62 -13.51 -6.35
CA GLU A 248 -18.28 -14.08 -7.65
C GLU A 248 -19.35 -15.09 -8.12
N GLY A 249 -19.80 -14.94 -9.38
CA GLY A 249 -20.82 -15.82 -10.00
C GLY A 249 -22.23 -15.23 -10.03
N ASN A 250 -23.14 -15.96 -10.66
CA ASN A 250 -24.53 -15.56 -10.86
C ASN A 250 -25.44 -16.02 -9.72
N GLY A 251 -26.56 -15.32 -9.53
CA GLY A 251 -27.59 -15.67 -8.55
C GLY A 251 -27.55 -14.81 -7.28
N SER A 252 -28.35 -15.22 -6.29
CA SER A 252 -28.39 -14.61 -4.97
C SER A 252 -27.90 -15.60 -3.91
N VAL A 253 -27.28 -15.09 -2.86
CA VAL A 253 -26.87 -15.86 -1.70
C VAL A 253 -27.33 -15.15 -0.43
N LYS A 254 -27.78 -15.93 0.55
CA LYS A 254 -28.05 -15.44 1.91
C LYS A 254 -26.77 -15.50 2.72
N ALA A 255 -26.54 -14.48 3.52
CA ALA A 255 -25.41 -14.42 4.42
C ALA A 255 -25.83 -13.83 5.77
N LYS A 256 -25.08 -14.19 6.80
CA LYS A 256 -25.13 -13.60 8.13
C LYS A 256 -23.85 -12.79 8.30
N VAL A 257 -23.95 -11.50 8.58
CA VAL A 257 -22.84 -10.62 8.91
C VAL A 257 -22.79 -10.42 10.42
N ILE A 258 -21.63 -10.65 11.01
CA ILE A 258 -21.36 -10.54 12.43
C ILE A 258 -20.24 -9.54 12.62
N LEU A 259 -20.44 -8.52 13.42
CA LEU A 259 -19.44 -7.52 13.77
C LEU A 259 -19.09 -7.59 15.25
N ARG A 260 -17.80 -7.60 15.54
CA ARG A 260 -17.21 -7.52 16.87
C ARG A 260 -16.13 -6.47 16.87
N ALA A 261 -16.00 -5.73 17.97
CA ALA A 261 -14.86 -4.83 18.14
C ALA A 261 -14.30 -4.90 19.56
N LYS A 262 -13.00 -4.77 19.69
CA LYS A 262 -12.30 -4.74 20.98
C LYS A 262 -11.19 -3.70 20.97
N SER A 263 -10.98 -3.04 22.12
CA SER A 263 -9.88 -2.09 22.28
C SER A 263 -8.52 -2.79 22.31
N PHE A 264 -7.50 -2.07 21.85
CA PHE A 264 -6.09 -2.41 22.03
C PHE A 264 -5.25 -1.12 22.06
N ASN A 265 -3.96 -1.23 22.31
CA ASN A 265 -3.05 -0.09 22.44
C ASN A 265 -3.51 0.90 23.53
N THR A 266 -4.11 0.38 24.60
CA THR A 266 -4.61 1.11 25.76
C THR A 266 -4.60 0.17 26.98
N ASP A 267 -4.51 0.74 28.19
CA ASP A 267 -4.58 0.00 29.45
C ASP A 267 -6.03 -0.37 29.83
N VAL A 268 -7.02 0.17 29.13
CA VAL A 268 -8.45 -0.10 29.36
C VAL A 268 -8.96 -1.12 28.37
N GLU A 269 -9.25 -2.32 28.86
CA GLU A 269 -9.91 -3.35 28.05
C GLU A 269 -11.39 -2.99 27.86
N HIS A 270 -11.81 -2.86 26.60
CA HIS A 270 -13.18 -2.59 26.22
C HIS A 270 -13.62 -3.53 25.09
N GLN A 271 -14.58 -4.39 25.40
CA GLN A 271 -15.24 -5.28 24.44
C GLN A 271 -16.57 -4.67 24.02
N VAL A 272 -16.69 -4.31 22.75
CA VAL A 272 -17.94 -3.78 22.19
C VAL A 272 -18.92 -4.94 21.97
N PRO A 273 -20.22 -4.79 22.36
CA PRO A 273 -21.21 -5.83 22.13
C PRO A 273 -21.31 -6.25 20.66
N GLU A 274 -21.35 -7.57 20.44
CA GLU A 274 -21.52 -8.15 19.11
C GLU A 274 -22.86 -7.74 18.50
N ILE A 275 -22.86 -7.42 17.21
CA ILE A 275 -24.08 -7.23 16.45
C ILE A 275 -24.12 -8.15 15.23
N THR A 276 -25.32 -8.58 14.88
CA THR A 276 -25.52 -9.52 13.76
C THR A 276 -26.64 -9.04 12.86
N ARG A 277 -26.50 -9.28 11.56
CA ARG A 277 -27.51 -8.98 10.55
C ARG A 277 -27.53 -9.97 9.41
N ASP A 278 -28.73 -10.41 9.04
CA ASP A 278 -28.94 -11.22 7.83
C ASP A 278 -29.05 -10.31 6.61
N VAL A 279 -28.43 -10.73 5.52
CA VAL A 279 -28.43 -10.02 4.24
C VAL A 279 -28.62 -11.00 3.08
N THR A 280 -29.25 -10.54 2.03
CA THR A 280 -29.30 -11.27 0.75
C THR A 280 -28.52 -10.49 -0.29
N VAL A 281 -27.41 -11.06 -0.75
CA VAL A 281 -26.59 -10.48 -1.81
C VAL A 281 -27.21 -10.87 -3.15
N LYS A 282 -27.70 -9.89 -3.89
CA LYS A 282 -28.35 -10.06 -5.19
C LYS A 282 -27.45 -9.47 -6.28
N ARG A 283 -27.43 -10.14 -7.46
CA ARG A 283 -26.65 -9.69 -8.62
C ARG A 283 -25.15 -9.43 -8.31
N GLY A 284 -24.61 -10.22 -7.41
CA GLY A 284 -23.17 -10.20 -7.07
C GLY A 284 -22.73 -9.08 -6.12
N GLN A 285 -23.61 -8.21 -5.64
CA GLN A 285 -23.24 -7.12 -4.73
C GLN A 285 -24.35 -6.75 -3.75
N ALA A 286 -23.95 -6.22 -2.60
CA ALA A 286 -24.81 -5.56 -1.63
C ALA A 286 -24.01 -4.60 -0.76
N THR A 287 -24.62 -3.47 -0.39
CA THR A 287 -24.08 -2.57 0.63
C THR A 287 -24.89 -2.73 1.92
N LEU A 288 -24.21 -2.84 3.03
CA LEU A 288 -24.80 -3.01 4.36
C LEU A 288 -24.23 -1.97 5.32
N GLU A 289 -25.10 -1.31 6.06
CA GLU A 289 -24.70 -0.41 7.15
C GLU A 289 -25.14 -0.98 8.47
N MET A 290 -24.21 -1.09 9.42
CA MET A 290 -24.44 -1.57 10.78
C MET A 290 -23.80 -0.61 11.78
N THR A 291 -24.44 -0.35 12.90
CA THR A 291 -23.94 0.60 13.90
C THR A 291 -23.56 -0.13 15.19
N LEU A 292 -22.28 -0.05 15.56
CA LEU A 292 -21.79 -0.50 16.86
C LEU A 292 -22.12 0.56 17.91
N ASP A 293 -22.68 0.13 19.05
CA ASP A 293 -22.83 0.96 20.24
C ASP A 293 -21.55 0.82 21.08
N MET A 294 -20.75 1.88 21.11
CA MET A 294 -19.47 1.89 21.81
C MET A 294 -19.64 2.08 23.33
N GLY A 295 -20.82 2.51 23.80
CA GLY A 295 -21.13 2.64 25.21
C GLY A 295 -20.22 3.58 26.01
N ASP A 296 -20.38 3.54 27.35
CA ASP A 296 -19.69 4.49 28.25
C ASP A 296 -18.19 4.22 28.43
N GLN A 297 -17.72 3.01 28.12
CA GLN A 297 -16.31 2.64 28.21
C GLN A 297 -15.51 2.95 26.93
N MET A 298 -16.14 3.62 25.96
CA MET A 298 -15.49 4.05 24.73
C MET A 298 -14.19 4.79 24.99
N GLN A 299 -13.11 4.35 24.35
CA GLN A 299 -11.80 4.99 24.40
C GLN A 299 -11.60 5.86 23.18
N LEU A 300 -11.24 7.15 23.40
CA LEU A 300 -10.92 8.07 22.31
C LEU A 300 -9.47 7.92 21.90
N TRP A 301 -9.23 8.09 20.59
CA TRP A 301 -7.89 8.13 20.02
C TRP A 301 -7.43 9.59 19.85
N ASP A 302 -6.27 9.93 20.37
CA ASP A 302 -5.53 11.15 20.06
C ASP A 302 -4.02 10.97 20.33
N GLU A 303 -3.23 12.06 20.19
CA GLU A 303 -1.79 12.03 20.43
C GLU A 303 -1.38 11.64 21.85
N PHE A 304 -2.24 11.79 22.85
CA PHE A 304 -1.96 11.49 24.27
C PHE A 304 -2.53 10.13 24.71
N ASN A 305 -3.62 9.70 24.07
CA ASN A 305 -4.25 8.41 24.30
C ASN A 305 -4.52 7.73 22.95
N PRO A 306 -3.53 7.04 22.39
CA PRO A 306 -3.70 6.40 21.06
C PRO A 306 -4.46 5.08 21.15
N ALA A 307 -5.59 5.06 21.86
CA ALA A 307 -6.45 3.89 22.01
C ALA A 307 -7.09 3.50 20.69
N LEU A 308 -6.97 2.26 20.30
CA LEU A 308 -7.44 1.72 19.03
C LEU A 308 -8.48 0.63 19.25
N TYR A 309 -9.25 0.36 18.22
CA TYR A 309 -10.18 -0.77 18.15
C TYR A 309 -9.84 -1.65 16.95
N GLU A 310 -9.88 -2.96 17.17
CA GLU A 310 -9.89 -3.97 16.13
C GLU A 310 -11.34 -4.40 15.86
N LEU A 311 -11.89 -4.03 14.70
CA LEU A 311 -13.14 -4.52 14.17
C LEU A 311 -12.88 -5.87 13.48
N THR A 312 -13.64 -6.90 13.86
CA THR A 312 -13.74 -8.16 13.10
C THR A 312 -15.11 -8.19 12.43
N ALA A 313 -15.11 -8.35 11.11
CA ALA A 313 -16.30 -8.61 10.30
C ALA A 313 -16.25 -10.06 9.80
N GLU A 314 -17.26 -10.85 10.16
CA GLU A 314 -17.41 -12.24 9.75
C GLU A 314 -18.66 -12.35 8.87
N ILE A 315 -18.51 -12.83 7.64
CA ILE A 315 -19.58 -13.02 6.66
C ILE A 315 -19.76 -14.51 6.41
N VAL A 316 -20.78 -15.10 6.98
CA VAL A 316 -21.09 -16.52 6.92
C VAL A 316 -22.13 -16.80 5.85
N SER A 317 -21.84 -17.69 4.91
CA SER A 317 -22.75 -18.09 3.82
C SER A 317 -22.47 -19.50 3.34
N ASP A 318 -23.31 -20.00 2.43
CA ASP A 318 -23.06 -21.29 1.76
C ASP A 318 -21.81 -21.31 0.87
N ASP A 319 -21.29 -20.13 0.48
CA ASP A 319 -20.01 -19.98 -0.25
C ASP A 319 -18.77 -20.07 0.66
N GLY A 320 -18.96 -20.21 1.97
CA GLY A 320 -17.92 -20.20 3.00
C GLY A 320 -18.04 -19.01 3.94
N THR A 321 -17.03 -18.83 4.80
CA THR A 321 -16.96 -17.74 5.78
C THR A 321 -15.80 -16.83 5.42
N ASP A 322 -16.07 -15.54 5.16
CA ASP A 322 -15.06 -14.50 5.02
C ASP A 322 -14.87 -13.80 6.37
N VAL A 323 -13.63 -13.70 6.83
CA VAL A 323 -13.28 -13.01 8.08
C VAL A 323 -12.26 -11.94 7.79
N GLN A 324 -12.64 -10.69 8.05
CA GLN A 324 -11.75 -9.56 7.84
C GLN A 324 -11.64 -8.71 9.10
N THR A 325 -10.46 -8.12 9.31
CA THR A 325 -10.22 -7.19 10.41
C THR A 325 -9.90 -5.80 9.88
N ARG A 326 -10.30 -4.78 10.63
CA ARG A 326 -9.94 -3.38 10.39
C ARG A 326 -9.60 -2.72 11.71
N THR A 327 -8.52 -1.94 11.71
CA THR A 327 -8.20 -1.05 12.82
C THR A 327 -8.86 0.29 12.62
N PHE A 328 -9.41 0.86 13.69
CA PHE A 328 -9.93 2.22 13.70
C PHE A 328 -9.74 2.87 15.08
N GLY A 329 -9.82 4.18 15.14
CA GLY A 329 -9.85 4.96 16.40
C GLY A 329 -11.14 5.74 16.51
N MET A 330 -11.70 5.80 17.73
CA MET A 330 -12.80 6.70 18.02
C MET A 330 -12.26 8.11 18.13
N ARG A 331 -12.37 8.87 17.06
CA ARG A 331 -11.86 10.25 16.99
C ARG A 331 -12.74 11.14 16.12
N GLU A 332 -12.68 12.44 16.41
CA GLU A 332 -13.18 13.51 15.57
C GLU A 332 -12.02 14.48 15.28
N PHE A 333 -11.82 14.84 14.01
CA PHE A 333 -10.86 15.86 13.58
C PHE A 333 -11.65 16.95 12.84
N THR A 334 -11.73 18.16 13.42
CA THR A 334 -12.55 19.24 12.89
C THR A 334 -11.79 20.56 12.81
N ILE A 335 -12.35 21.49 12.02
CA ILE A 335 -11.87 22.86 11.89
C ILE A 335 -12.98 23.80 12.39
N LYS A 336 -12.65 24.66 13.36
CA LYS A 336 -13.51 25.73 13.83
C LYS A 336 -12.68 27.01 13.97
N ASP A 337 -13.22 28.12 13.46
CA ASP A 337 -12.58 29.44 13.53
C ASP A 337 -11.11 29.42 13.05
N LYS A 338 -10.82 28.69 11.97
CA LYS A 338 -9.49 28.49 11.37
C LYS A 338 -8.48 27.72 12.26
N MET A 339 -8.96 27.03 13.30
CA MET A 339 -8.15 26.23 14.20
C MET A 339 -8.55 24.75 14.12
N PHE A 340 -7.58 23.87 14.32
CA PHE A 340 -7.82 22.42 14.37
C PHE A 340 -8.27 21.98 15.75
N TYR A 341 -9.21 21.06 15.78
CA TYR A 341 -9.69 20.42 17.01
C TYR A 341 -9.68 18.91 16.84
N VAL A 342 -9.14 18.22 17.83
CA VAL A 342 -9.21 16.76 17.95
C VAL A 342 -10.05 16.42 19.18
N ASN A 343 -11.13 15.68 18.99
CA ASN A 343 -12.08 15.32 20.04
C ASN A 343 -12.58 16.55 20.85
N GLY A 344 -12.88 17.65 20.14
CA GLY A 344 -13.30 18.91 20.75
C GLY A 344 -12.21 19.72 21.42
N ARG A 345 -10.96 19.25 21.50
CA ARG A 345 -9.82 19.96 22.09
C ARG A 345 -9.05 20.71 21.00
N LEU A 346 -8.80 22.01 21.24
CA LEU A 346 -7.93 22.82 20.40
C LEU A 346 -6.55 22.14 20.28
N THR A 347 -6.12 21.87 19.07
CA THR A 347 -4.89 21.14 18.78
C THR A 347 -3.98 21.94 17.87
N MET A 348 -2.75 22.20 18.33
CA MET A 348 -1.70 22.81 17.53
C MET A 348 -0.92 21.71 16.80
N LEU A 349 -0.89 21.74 15.48
CA LEU A 349 -0.08 20.84 14.69
C LEU A 349 1.38 21.34 14.69
N ARG A 350 2.25 20.56 15.30
CA ARG A 350 3.70 20.77 15.32
C ARG A 350 4.30 19.75 14.36
N GLY A 351 4.41 20.15 13.10
CA GLY A 351 4.67 19.23 11.99
C GLY A 351 6.11 19.23 11.50
N THR A 352 6.44 18.16 10.79
CA THR A 352 7.59 18.05 9.90
C THR A 352 7.16 17.57 8.53
N VAL A 353 8.08 17.58 7.57
CA VAL A 353 7.87 17.07 6.21
C VAL A 353 8.69 15.82 6.02
N GLU A 354 8.09 14.79 5.42
CA GLU A 354 8.75 13.59 4.90
C GLU A 354 8.82 13.72 3.37
N ASN A 355 10.02 13.73 2.84
CA ASN A 355 10.30 13.96 1.41
C ASN A 355 10.59 12.66 0.64
N CYS A 356 10.30 11.51 1.21
CA CYS A 356 10.62 10.22 0.61
C CYS A 356 12.13 9.98 0.43
N ASP A 357 12.91 10.40 1.43
CA ASP A 357 14.38 10.31 1.45
C ASP A 357 14.84 9.05 2.16
N PHE A 358 15.07 7.97 1.42
CA PHE A 358 15.50 6.68 1.97
C PHE A 358 16.80 6.19 1.30
N PRO A 359 17.95 6.77 1.67
CA PRO A 359 19.21 6.57 0.93
C PRO A 359 19.75 5.14 0.95
N LEU A 360 19.37 4.33 1.94
CA LEU A 360 19.85 2.95 2.06
C LEU A 360 19.12 1.99 1.11
N THR A 361 17.86 2.23 0.83
CA THR A 361 17.00 1.31 0.05
C THR A 361 16.52 1.91 -1.27
N GLY A 362 16.42 3.25 -1.34
CA GLY A 362 15.82 3.97 -2.45
C GLY A 362 14.29 3.97 -2.42
N TYR A 363 13.66 3.38 -1.38
CA TYR A 363 12.20 3.35 -1.19
C TYR A 363 11.84 3.39 0.30
N ALA A 364 10.60 3.78 0.60
CA ALA A 364 10.08 3.90 1.97
C ALA A 364 10.09 2.54 2.71
N PRO A 365 10.41 2.52 4.02
CA PRO A 365 10.31 1.30 4.82
C PRO A 365 8.92 0.67 4.73
N MET A 366 8.86 -0.65 4.55
CA MET A 366 7.61 -1.41 4.42
C MET A 366 7.23 -2.12 5.73
N ASP A 367 7.90 -1.80 6.83
CA ASP A 367 7.68 -2.39 8.16
C ASP A 367 7.29 -1.33 9.20
N GLU A 368 6.44 -1.72 10.16
CA GLU A 368 5.92 -0.84 11.20
C GLU A 368 7.02 -0.35 12.16
N ALA A 369 8.00 -1.20 12.50
CA ALA A 369 9.03 -0.86 13.48
C ALA A 369 9.91 0.32 13.03
N SER A 370 10.25 0.38 11.75
CA SER A 370 10.97 1.50 11.14
C SER A 370 10.19 2.81 11.26
N TRP A 371 8.89 2.78 10.97
CA TRP A 371 8.03 3.96 11.08
C TRP A 371 7.72 4.34 12.54
N GLU A 372 7.52 3.37 13.44
CA GLU A 372 7.39 3.68 14.87
C GLU A 372 8.63 4.40 15.39
N ARG A 373 9.83 3.96 15.00
CA ARG A 373 11.07 4.65 15.36
C ARG A 373 11.08 6.10 14.89
N VAL A 374 10.68 6.37 13.65
CA VAL A 374 10.60 7.74 13.08
C VAL A 374 9.63 8.59 13.89
N PHE A 375 8.39 8.13 14.11
CA PHE A 375 7.38 8.91 14.83
C PHE A 375 7.72 9.11 16.29
N ARG A 376 8.30 8.12 16.98
CA ARG A 376 8.76 8.28 18.36
C ARG A 376 9.90 9.30 18.47
N ILE A 377 10.83 9.34 17.54
CA ILE A 377 11.87 10.38 17.47
C ILE A 377 11.22 11.74 17.28
N CYS A 378 10.32 11.90 16.32
CA CYS A 378 9.59 13.15 16.11
C CYS A 378 8.87 13.61 17.38
N ARG A 379 8.18 12.71 18.08
CA ARG A 379 7.51 13.01 19.36
C ARG A 379 8.48 13.47 20.45
N ASN A 380 9.66 12.88 20.54
CA ASN A 380 10.68 13.28 21.51
C ASN A 380 11.16 14.73 21.27
N TYR A 381 11.02 15.23 20.04
CA TYR A 381 11.25 16.64 19.70
C TYR A 381 9.98 17.51 19.81
N GLY A 382 8.90 16.97 20.35
CA GLY A 382 7.64 17.69 20.54
C GLY A 382 6.75 17.77 19.28
N LEU A 383 7.07 17.05 18.20
CA LEU A 383 6.25 17.01 17.00
C LEU A 383 5.09 16.01 17.15
N ASN A 384 3.98 16.29 16.49
CA ASN A 384 2.78 15.45 16.49
C ASN A 384 2.17 15.24 15.11
N HIS A 385 2.79 15.77 14.05
CA HIS A 385 2.25 15.76 12.71
C HIS A 385 3.35 15.56 11.66
N MET A 386 3.02 14.84 10.58
CA MET A 386 3.90 14.65 9.42
C MET A 386 3.12 14.83 8.12
N ARG A 387 3.63 15.71 7.27
CA ARG A 387 3.21 15.88 5.89
C ARG A 387 4.10 15.02 4.98
N PHE A 388 3.50 14.26 4.08
CA PHE A 388 4.23 13.49 3.07
C PHE A 388 4.20 14.25 1.74
N HIS A 389 5.31 14.83 1.35
CA HIS A 389 5.41 15.74 0.22
C HIS A 389 5.27 15.02 -1.12
N SER A 390 4.14 15.25 -1.83
CA SER A 390 3.76 14.58 -3.08
C SER A 390 3.91 13.05 -3.05
N PHE A 391 3.62 12.45 -1.90
CA PHE A 391 3.87 11.05 -1.62
C PHE A 391 2.81 10.47 -0.68
N CYS A 392 2.38 9.24 -0.94
CA CYS A 392 1.55 8.46 -0.03
C CYS A 392 2.40 7.36 0.62
N PRO A 393 2.57 7.36 1.95
CA PRO A 393 3.39 6.35 2.61
C PRO A 393 2.73 4.96 2.55
N PRO A 394 3.49 3.87 2.80
CA PRO A 394 2.93 2.53 2.87
C PRO A 394 2.04 2.32 4.10
N GLU A 395 1.23 1.25 4.09
CA GLU A 395 0.34 0.87 5.19
C GLU A 395 1.04 0.84 6.55
N ALA A 396 2.30 0.39 6.58
CA ALA A 396 3.12 0.33 7.78
C ALA A 396 3.26 1.68 8.51
N ALA A 397 3.31 2.80 7.76
CA ALA A 397 3.38 4.13 8.34
C ALA A 397 2.07 4.51 9.05
N PHE A 398 0.91 4.21 8.45
CA PHE A 398 -0.38 4.47 9.08
C PHE A 398 -0.55 3.65 10.36
N LYS A 399 -0.22 2.35 10.32
CA LYS A 399 -0.26 1.48 11.51
C LYS A 399 0.63 1.98 12.63
N ALA A 400 1.86 2.35 12.31
CA ALA A 400 2.80 2.89 13.28
C ALA A 400 2.33 4.22 13.88
N ALA A 401 1.81 5.12 13.03
CA ALA A 401 1.28 6.41 13.48
C ALA A 401 0.04 6.26 14.37
N ASP A 402 -0.86 5.32 14.04
CA ASP A 402 -2.01 4.97 14.87
C ASP A 402 -1.57 4.55 16.27
N LYS A 403 -0.59 3.64 16.37
CA LYS A 403 -0.05 3.15 17.66
C LYS A 403 0.67 4.23 18.46
N VAL A 404 1.37 5.12 17.78
CA VAL A 404 2.14 6.19 18.44
C VAL A 404 1.26 7.39 18.82
N GLY A 405 0.12 7.58 18.16
CA GLY A 405 -0.72 8.76 18.29
C GLY A 405 -0.11 9.94 17.53
N PHE A 406 0.07 9.78 16.21
CA PHE A 406 0.73 10.77 15.37
C PHE A 406 -0.17 11.12 14.18
N TYR A 407 -0.38 12.41 13.90
CA TYR A 407 -1.29 12.87 12.84
C TYR A 407 -0.59 12.86 11.49
N LEU A 408 -1.18 12.25 10.48
CA LEU A 408 -0.62 12.16 9.15
C LEU A 408 -1.40 13.00 8.14
N GLN A 409 -0.65 13.59 7.21
CA GLN A 409 -1.13 14.27 6.01
C GLN A 409 -0.43 13.68 4.79
N PRO A 410 -0.88 12.54 4.27
CA PRO A 410 -0.42 12.07 2.96
C PRO A 410 -0.90 13.02 1.86
N GLU A 411 -0.16 13.02 0.76
CA GLU A 411 -0.52 13.77 -0.44
C GLU A 411 -0.76 12.81 -1.61
N GLY A 412 -1.59 13.26 -2.56
CA GLY A 412 -1.63 12.68 -3.89
C GLY A 412 -0.23 12.72 -4.52
N PRO A 413 0.13 11.74 -5.36
CA PRO A 413 1.49 11.57 -5.85
C PRO A 413 1.82 12.57 -6.95
N SER A 414 1.65 13.86 -6.72
CA SER A 414 1.82 14.88 -7.77
C SER A 414 2.56 16.12 -7.30
N TRP A 415 3.40 16.60 -8.20
CA TRP A 415 3.94 17.94 -8.20
C TRP A 415 3.88 18.47 -9.63
N PRO A 416 2.77 19.16 -10.03
CA PRO A 416 2.56 19.59 -11.39
C PRO A 416 3.59 20.64 -11.79
N ASN A 417 4.62 20.21 -12.49
CA ASN A 417 5.72 21.04 -12.99
C ASN A 417 6.22 20.50 -14.35
N HIS A 418 7.21 21.14 -14.96
CA HIS A 418 7.79 20.75 -16.25
C HIS A 418 6.75 20.48 -17.36
N GLY A 419 5.73 21.37 -17.45
CA GLY A 419 4.68 21.26 -18.46
C GLY A 419 3.43 20.50 -18.02
N VAL A 420 3.45 19.81 -16.89
CA VAL A 420 2.26 19.21 -16.29
C VAL A 420 1.45 20.28 -15.55
N LYS A 421 0.15 20.34 -15.79
CA LYS A 421 -0.77 21.33 -15.17
C LYS A 421 -2.12 20.69 -14.87
N LEU A 422 -2.67 21.02 -13.70
CA LEU A 422 -4.02 20.62 -13.31
C LEU A 422 -5.10 21.47 -13.99
N GLY A 423 -6.29 20.90 -14.17
CA GLY A 423 -7.45 21.60 -14.74
C GLY A 423 -7.36 21.91 -16.23
N ASN A 424 -6.41 21.31 -16.95
CA ASN A 424 -6.21 21.49 -18.39
C ASN A 424 -6.68 20.28 -19.23
N GLY A 425 -7.35 19.29 -18.63
CA GLY A 425 -7.75 18.05 -19.30
C GLY A 425 -6.60 17.08 -19.56
N MET A 426 -5.45 17.26 -18.93
CA MET A 426 -4.36 16.30 -18.93
C MET A 426 -4.73 15.09 -18.06
N TYR A 427 -4.10 13.96 -18.31
CA TYR A 427 -4.40 12.70 -17.58
C TYR A 427 -4.24 12.82 -16.05
N ILE A 428 -3.36 13.69 -15.57
CA ILE A 428 -3.16 13.96 -14.14
C ILE A 428 -4.49 14.28 -13.42
N ASP A 429 -5.44 14.97 -14.06
CA ASP A 429 -6.73 15.33 -13.45
C ASP A 429 -7.53 14.09 -13.06
N GLN A 430 -7.61 13.11 -13.95
CA GLN A 430 -8.26 11.82 -13.68
C GLN A 430 -7.43 10.95 -12.72
N TYR A 431 -6.12 10.94 -12.92
CA TYR A 431 -5.21 10.10 -12.13
C TYR A 431 -5.26 10.47 -10.64
N LEU A 432 -5.16 11.76 -10.31
CA LEU A 432 -5.25 12.23 -8.92
C LEU A 432 -6.59 11.93 -8.27
N LEU A 433 -7.69 12.11 -9.00
CA LEU A 433 -9.01 11.76 -8.48
C LEU A 433 -9.10 10.26 -8.16
N GLN A 434 -8.58 9.40 -9.04
CA GLN A 434 -8.55 7.95 -8.82
C GLN A 434 -7.65 7.58 -7.64
N GLU A 435 -6.43 8.15 -7.55
CA GLU A 435 -5.50 7.86 -6.47
C GLU A 435 -6.04 8.31 -5.11
N THR A 436 -6.63 9.50 -5.01
CA THR A 436 -7.23 9.98 -3.76
C THR A 436 -8.42 9.12 -3.32
N GLN A 437 -9.25 8.64 -4.25
CA GLN A 437 -10.31 7.68 -3.94
C GLN A 437 -9.76 6.34 -3.45
N ARG A 438 -8.71 5.82 -4.10
CA ARG A 438 -8.01 4.59 -3.70
C ARG A 438 -7.39 4.72 -2.30
N MET A 439 -6.70 5.85 -2.03
CA MET A 439 -6.11 6.14 -0.72
C MET A 439 -7.17 6.16 0.38
N ASN A 440 -8.30 6.84 0.16
CA ASN A 440 -9.40 6.88 1.11
C ASN A 440 -10.01 5.49 1.34
N LYS A 441 -10.18 4.69 0.29
CA LYS A 441 -10.69 3.32 0.41
C LYS A 441 -9.77 2.43 1.25
N ILE A 442 -8.46 2.48 1.01
CA ILE A 442 -7.50 1.57 1.62
C ILE A 442 -7.04 2.06 3.00
N TYR A 443 -6.83 3.37 3.17
CA TYR A 443 -6.22 3.92 4.39
C TYR A 443 -7.18 4.77 5.24
N GLY A 444 -8.43 5.02 4.79
CA GLY A 444 -9.36 5.92 5.45
C GLY A 444 -9.78 5.51 6.88
N ASN A 445 -9.67 4.24 7.23
CA ASN A 445 -9.98 3.75 8.57
C ASN A 445 -8.88 4.05 9.61
N TYR A 446 -7.63 4.33 9.17
CA TYR A 446 -6.55 4.61 10.11
C TYR A 446 -6.80 5.93 10.84
N ALA A 447 -6.75 5.90 12.18
CA ALA A 447 -7.03 7.06 13.01
C ALA A 447 -6.05 8.22 12.76
N SER A 448 -4.82 7.90 12.40
CA SER A 448 -3.76 8.85 12.05
C SER A 448 -4.00 9.60 10.74
N PHE A 449 -4.79 9.05 9.81
CA PHE A 449 -5.10 9.69 8.54
C PHE A 449 -6.09 10.84 8.75
N CYS A 450 -5.59 12.03 9.09
CA CYS A 450 -6.40 13.18 9.48
C CYS A 450 -6.62 14.20 8.37
N MET A 451 -5.71 14.29 7.43
CA MET A 451 -5.73 15.26 6.34
C MET A 451 -5.27 14.60 5.04
N LEU A 452 -5.75 15.10 3.91
CA LEU A 452 -5.33 14.70 2.58
C LEU A 452 -5.14 15.96 1.73
N ALA A 453 -3.97 16.07 1.07
CA ALA A 453 -3.74 17.08 0.05
C ALA A 453 -3.67 16.43 -1.34
N CYS A 454 -4.00 17.19 -2.38
CA CYS A 454 -3.96 16.67 -3.76
C CYS A 454 -2.54 16.48 -4.30
N GLY A 455 -1.55 17.10 -3.68
CA GLY A 455 -0.13 17.07 -4.06
C GLY A 455 0.60 18.31 -3.60
N ASN A 456 1.85 18.47 -4.05
CA ASN A 456 2.66 19.64 -3.77
C ASN A 456 2.48 20.71 -4.83
N GLU A 457 2.41 21.98 -4.41
CA GLU A 457 2.40 23.17 -5.27
C GLU A 457 1.54 22.99 -6.54
N PRO A 458 0.25 22.71 -6.38
CA PRO A 458 -0.62 22.40 -7.50
C PRO A 458 -0.74 23.57 -8.46
N ALA A 459 -0.04 23.50 -9.59
CA ALA A 459 -0.08 24.50 -10.64
C ALA A 459 -1.11 24.12 -11.71
N GLY A 460 -1.94 25.09 -12.12
CA GLY A 460 -2.94 24.86 -13.16
C GLY A 460 -4.08 25.85 -13.16
N ASN A 461 -5.14 25.52 -13.88
CA ASN A 461 -6.40 26.26 -13.93
C ASN A 461 -7.37 25.62 -12.90
N TRP A 462 -7.72 26.38 -11.89
CA TRP A 462 -8.68 26.00 -10.84
C TRP A 462 -10.03 26.66 -11.07
#